data_0c43e7d5b1c4b485e9c319d66a67b02f
#
_entry.id   0c43e7d5b1c4b485e9c319d66a67b02f
#
_cell.length_a   1.000
_cell.length_b   1.000
_cell.length_c   1.000
_cell.angle_alpha   90.00
_cell.angle_beta   90.00
_cell.angle_gamma   90.00
#
_symmetry.space_group_name_H-M   'P 1'
#
loop_
_entity.id
_entity.type
_entity.pdbx_description
1 polymer ?
#
loop_
_entity_poly.entity_id
_entity_poly.type
_entity_poly.pdbx_seq_one_letter_code
_entity_poly.pdbx_strand_id
1 'polypeptide(L)'
;MEVEFTKTFSKQIDSLHNESLKSRLSQVVQNVILANTLQDIVNLKKMKGHQTAYRIKIGDYRVGLFFENGLIIFAYLAHRKDIYNRFP
;
A
#
# COMPACT_ATOMS: atom_id res chain seq x y z
N MET A 1 -10.00 4.75 7.86
CA MET A 1 -10.69 4.09 6.73
C MET A 1 -10.71 2.59 6.94
N GLU A 2 -11.69 1.93 6.38
CA GLU A 2 -11.75 0.47 6.39
C GLU A 2 -10.69 -0.12 5.47
N VAL A 3 -9.99 -1.17 5.92
CA VAL A 3 -8.91 -1.78 5.15
C VAL A 3 -9.07 -3.29 5.03
N GLU A 4 -8.57 -3.83 3.93
CA GLU A 4 -8.44 -5.26 3.69
C GLU A 4 -7.07 -5.54 3.07
N PHE A 5 -6.65 -6.80 3.13
CA PHE A 5 -5.39 -7.24 2.55
C PHE A 5 -5.66 -8.37 1.56
N THR A 6 -5.05 -8.31 0.38
CA THR A 6 -5.10 -9.44 -0.54
C THR A 6 -4.26 -10.59 0.02
N LYS A 7 -4.53 -11.77 -0.45
CA LYS A 7 -3.75 -12.96 -0.10
C LYS A 7 -2.28 -12.79 -0.49
N THR A 8 -2.03 -12.22 -1.66
CA THR A 8 -0.68 -11.93 -2.12
C THR A 8 0.06 -11.01 -1.17
N PHE A 9 -0.58 -9.90 -0.78
CA PHE A 9 0.02 -8.94 0.14
C PHE A 9 0.32 -9.58 1.50
N SER A 10 -0.62 -10.33 2.04
CA SER A 10 -0.44 -11.02 3.32
C SER A 10 0.74 -11.99 3.28
N LYS A 11 0.89 -12.73 2.20
CA LYS A 11 2.04 -13.64 2.01
C LYS A 11 3.36 -12.88 1.92
N GLN A 12 3.37 -11.73 1.24
CA GLN A 12 4.56 -10.90 1.15
C GLN A 12 5.00 -10.41 2.53
N ILE A 13 4.05 -9.98 3.35
CA ILE A 13 4.36 -9.53 4.72
C ILE A 13 4.92 -10.66 5.56
N ASP A 14 4.31 -11.85 5.48
CA ASP A 14 4.76 -13.01 6.25
C ASP A 14 6.19 -13.43 5.88
N SER A 15 6.59 -13.19 4.64
CA SER A 15 7.92 -13.54 4.13
C SER A 15 8.94 -12.44 4.32
N LEU A 16 8.54 -11.30 4.85
CA LEU A 16 9.42 -10.14 4.95
C LEU A 16 10.37 -10.28 6.12
N HIS A 17 11.68 -10.22 5.84
CA HIS A 17 12.74 -10.35 6.85
C HIS A 17 13.36 -9.01 7.25
N ASN A 18 13.02 -7.93 6.56
CA ASN A 18 13.50 -6.59 6.85
C ASN A 18 12.65 -5.98 7.96
N GLU A 19 13.16 -5.97 9.19
CA GLU A 19 12.42 -5.49 10.36
C GLU A 19 12.09 -4.00 10.27
N SER A 20 13.00 -3.19 9.74
CA SER A 20 12.75 -1.76 9.54
C SER A 20 11.60 -1.52 8.59
N LEU A 21 11.61 -2.19 7.45
CA LEU A 21 10.53 -2.08 6.46
C LEU A 21 9.21 -2.58 7.04
N LYS A 22 9.24 -3.68 7.75
CA LYS A 22 8.05 -4.27 8.37
C LYS A 22 7.42 -3.31 9.38
N SER A 23 8.25 -2.67 10.21
CA SER A 23 7.79 -1.67 11.17
C SER A 23 7.18 -0.46 10.50
N ARG A 24 7.82 0.05 9.45
CA ARG A 24 7.31 1.21 8.68
C ARG A 24 6.00 0.87 7.97
N LEU A 25 5.90 -0.34 7.44
CA LEU A 25 4.69 -0.81 6.79
C LEU A 25 3.53 -0.91 7.78
N SER A 26 3.78 -1.43 8.97
CA SER A 26 2.78 -1.48 10.04
C SER A 26 2.27 -0.08 10.37
N GLN A 27 3.17 0.90 10.47
CA GLN A 27 2.81 2.28 10.76
C GLN A 27 1.96 2.89 9.63
N VAL A 28 2.31 2.59 8.39
CA VAL A 28 1.53 3.05 7.22
C VAL A 28 0.11 2.49 7.27
N VAL A 29 -0.04 1.21 7.58
CA VAL A 29 -1.36 0.59 7.70
C VAL A 29 -2.18 1.26 8.80
N GLN A 30 -1.56 1.53 9.95
CA GLN A 30 -2.24 2.23 11.04
C GLN A 30 -2.68 3.64 10.63
N ASN A 31 -1.83 4.38 9.94
CA ASN A 31 -2.16 5.71 9.46
C ASN A 31 -3.34 5.68 8.49
N VAL A 32 -3.41 4.68 7.63
CA VAL A 32 -4.53 4.51 6.70
C VAL A 32 -5.82 4.20 7.46
N ILE A 33 -5.75 3.33 8.46
CA ILE A 33 -6.92 3.00 9.29
C ILE A 33 -7.47 4.26 9.97
N LEU A 34 -6.59 5.12 10.46
CA LEU A 34 -6.98 6.34 11.17
C LEU A 34 -7.36 7.49 10.24
N ALA A 35 -7.04 7.41 8.96
CA ALA A 35 -7.36 8.47 7.99
C ALA A 35 -8.86 8.56 7.76
N ASN A 36 -9.35 9.79 7.59
CA ASN A 36 -10.75 10.05 7.25
C ASN A 36 -10.97 10.18 5.75
N THR A 37 -9.96 10.67 5.03
CA THR A 37 -10.02 10.86 3.58
C THR A 37 -8.70 10.42 2.95
N LEU A 38 -8.67 10.28 1.63
CA LEU A 38 -7.44 9.96 0.91
C LEU A 38 -6.36 11.03 1.10
N GLN A 39 -6.76 12.30 1.25
CA GLN A 39 -5.83 13.40 1.44
C GLN A 39 -5.07 13.30 2.77
N ASP A 40 -5.62 12.57 3.74
CA ASP A 40 -4.97 12.36 5.04
C ASP A 40 -3.86 11.31 4.98
N ILE A 41 -3.74 10.57 3.87
CA ILE A 41 -2.75 9.50 3.72
C ILE A 41 -1.48 10.08 3.12
N VAL A 42 -0.40 10.07 3.92
CA VAL A 42 0.90 10.61 3.51
C VAL A 42 1.52 9.75 2.42
N ASN A 43 2.13 10.38 1.42
CA ASN A 43 2.85 9.72 0.33
C ASN A 43 1.97 8.88 -0.60
N LEU A 44 0.67 9.06 -0.54
CA LEU A 44 -0.27 8.40 -1.45
C LEU A 44 -0.27 9.12 -2.79
N LYS A 45 -0.19 8.34 -3.87
CA LYS A 45 -0.29 8.88 -5.23
C LYS A 45 -1.10 7.92 -6.08
N LYS A 46 -2.02 8.48 -6.87
CA LYS A 46 -2.81 7.70 -7.83
C LYS A 46 -1.90 7.18 -8.94
N MET A 47 -2.10 5.94 -9.35
CA MET A 47 -1.34 5.34 -10.44
C MET A 47 -1.90 5.80 -11.79
N LYS A 48 -1.00 6.24 -12.66
CA LYS A 48 -1.36 6.78 -13.96
C LYS A 48 -2.06 5.72 -14.80
N GLY A 49 -3.19 6.10 -15.40
CA GLY A 49 -3.96 5.20 -16.25
C GLY A 49 -4.90 4.26 -15.51
N HIS A 50 -5.01 4.37 -14.19
CA HIS A 50 -5.88 3.52 -13.39
C HIS A 50 -6.79 4.37 -12.51
N GLN A 51 -8.05 4.00 -12.42
CA GLN A 51 -9.04 4.79 -11.66
C GLN A 51 -9.03 4.50 -10.18
N THR A 52 -8.71 3.27 -9.78
CA THR A 52 -8.81 2.84 -8.38
C THR A 52 -7.48 2.45 -7.76
N ALA A 53 -6.41 2.42 -8.55
CA ALA A 53 -5.10 1.99 -8.08
C ALA A 53 -4.26 3.16 -7.61
N TYR A 54 -3.65 3.00 -6.43
CA TYR A 54 -2.80 3.98 -5.78
C TYR A 54 -1.54 3.30 -5.28
N ARG A 55 -0.52 4.09 -4.97
CA ARG A 55 0.69 3.59 -4.32
C ARG A 55 1.06 4.49 -3.15
N ILE A 56 1.65 3.91 -2.11
CA ILE A 56 2.25 4.66 -0.99
C ILE A 56 3.75 4.42 -1.02
N LYS A 57 4.52 5.50 -0.93
CA LYS A 57 5.97 5.45 -0.89
C LYS A 57 6.45 5.12 0.52
N ILE A 58 7.29 4.11 0.65
CA ILE A 58 7.96 3.74 1.91
C ILE A 58 9.44 3.54 1.60
N GLY A 59 10.24 4.62 1.67
CA GLY A 59 11.64 4.57 1.29
C GLY A 59 11.81 4.09 -0.15
N ASP A 60 12.58 3.02 -0.34
CA ASP A 60 12.81 2.43 -1.66
C ASP A 60 11.70 1.47 -2.09
N TYR A 61 10.67 1.32 -1.27
CA TYR A 61 9.56 0.41 -1.55
C TYR A 61 8.29 1.17 -1.83
N ARG A 62 7.38 0.48 -2.49
CA ARG A 62 6.05 1.01 -2.81
C ARG A 62 5.00 -0.03 -2.42
N VAL A 63 3.94 0.42 -1.79
CA VAL A 63 2.77 -0.41 -1.52
C VAL A 63 1.71 -0.04 -2.53
N GLY A 64 1.28 -1.03 -3.33
CA GLY A 64 0.16 -0.87 -4.22
C GLY A 64 -1.14 -1.19 -3.48
N LEU A 65 -2.14 -0.36 -3.68
CA LEU A 65 -3.45 -0.55 -3.06
C LEU A 65 -4.55 -0.11 -4.01
N PHE A 66 -5.75 -0.58 -3.75
CA PHE A 66 -6.96 -0.12 -4.43
C PHE A 66 -7.84 0.62 -3.45
N PHE A 67 -8.52 1.64 -3.95
CA PHE A 67 -9.55 2.34 -3.18
C PHE A 67 -10.86 2.28 -3.95
N GLU A 68 -11.84 1.60 -3.35
CA GLU A 68 -13.17 1.45 -3.94
C GLU A 68 -14.22 1.50 -2.83
N ASN A 69 -15.26 2.32 -3.01
CA ASN A 69 -16.42 2.35 -2.11
C ASN A 69 -16.03 2.54 -0.64
N GLY A 70 -15.04 3.39 -0.37
CA GLY A 70 -14.60 3.65 0.99
C GLY A 70 -13.68 2.60 1.60
N LEU A 71 -13.31 1.58 0.82
CA LEU A 71 -12.47 0.47 1.26
C LEU A 71 -11.08 0.59 0.64
N ILE A 72 -10.04 0.50 1.46
CA ILE A 72 -8.66 0.40 1.01
C ILE A 72 -8.27 -1.07 1.00
N ILE A 73 -7.79 -1.55 -0.13
CA ILE A 73 -7.33 -2.93 -0.28
C ILE A 73 -5.83 -2.91 -0.55
N PHE A 74 -5.03 -3.31 0.43
CA PHE A 74 -3.57 -3.45 0.25
C PHE A 74 -3.30 -4.68 -0.60
N ALA A 75 -2.64 -4.49 -1.74
CA ALA A 75 -2.58 -5.52 -2.77
C ALA A 75 -1.18 -6.03 -3.09
N TYR A 76 -0.15 -5.19 -2.99
CA TYR A 76 1.18 -5.60 -3.43
C TYR A 76 2.27 -4.73 -2.82
N LEU A 77 3.39 -5.36 -2.43
CA LEU A 77 4.60 -4.67 -1.97
C LEU A 77 5.71 -4.96 -2.96
N ALA A 78 6.38 -3.91 -3.44
CA ALA A 78 7.51 -4.07 -4.35
C ALA A 78 8.51 -2.94 -4.19
N HIS A 79 9.75 -3.18 -4.62
CA HIS A 79 10.76 -2.14 -4.74
C HIS A 79 10.29 -1.10 -5.78
N ARG A 80 10.71 0.16 -5.60
CA ARG A 80 10.31 1.27 -6.49
C ARG A 80 10.59 0.98 -7.97
N LYS A 81 11.59 0.15 -8.26
CA LYS A 81 11.94 -0.22 -9.64
C LYS A 81 10.94 -1.16 -10.27
N ASP A 82 10.19 -1.90 -9.46
CA ASP A 82 9.36 -3.01 -9.94
C ASP A 82 7.86 -2.74 -9.87
N ILE A 83 7.44 -1.77 -9.06
CA ILE A 83 6.01 -1.59 -8.76
C ILE A 83 5.17 -1.39 -10.02
N TYR A 84 5.64 -0.59 -10.96
CA TYR A 84 4.88 -0.28 -12.16
C TYR A 84 4.80 -1.42 -13.17
N ASN A 85 5.66 -2.43 -13.02
CA ASN A 85 5.64 -3.64 -13.84
C ASN A 85 4.82 -4.75 -13.20
N ARG A 86 4.55 -4.65 -11.90
CA ARG A 86 3.91 -5.72 -11.14
C ARG A 86 2.55 -5.34 -10.57
N PHE A 87 2.24 -4.06 -10.52
CA PHE A 87 1.00 -3.56 -9.92
C PHE A 87 0.44 -2.39 -10.73
N PRO A 88 -0.85 -2.36 -10.97
CA PRO A 88 -1.83 -3.42 -10.79
C PRO A 88 -1.75 -4.50 -11.81
#